data_a7cf5c619e9c42cefde6766aeb3c5d76
#
_entry.id   a7cf5c619e9c42cefde6766aeb3c5d76
#
_cell.length_a   1.000
_cell.length_b   1.000
_cell.length_c   1.000
_cell.angle_alpha   90.00
_cell.angle_beta   90.00
_cell.angle_gamma   90.00
#
_symmetry.space_group_name_H-M   'P 1'
#
loop_
_entity.id
_entity.type
_entity.pdbx_description
1 polymer ?
#
loop_
_entity_poly.entity_id
_entity_poly.type
_entity_poly.pdbx_seq_one_letter_code
_entity_poly.pdbx_strand_id
1 'polypeptide(L)'
;MIKKVLSKIKRTFFKSPPKITYEDLPASLREAINYANQNSESSGVSYADYLNLYTYVKNIKPQYVLECGTGKSTIVIAQAMLDNREENPNDTQLNNMKLISMEDKLEWYEQSKTNIPDKFTDFVEVHHSPLSTDSYSLITGVIYENKPHYTYNFKFLDGPDHIGRTRITQCYLDFIKYSANFRSSDVLMIIEFEFLRG
;
A
#
# COMPACT_ATOMS: atom_id res chain seq x y z
N MET A 1 0.92 -40.78 -24.26
CA MET A 1 -0.50 -40.45 -24.16
C MET A 1 -0.87 -39.72 -22.90
N ILE A 2 -0.41 -40.14 -21.72
CA ILE A 2 -0.74 -39.55 -20.39
C ILE A 2 -0.31 -38.07 -20.28
N LYS A 3 0.88 -37.66 -20.78
CA LYS A 3 1.33 -36.25 -20.76
C LYS A 3 0.44 -35.28 -21.50
N LYS A 4 -0.17 -35.71 -22.62
CA LYS A 4 -1.14 -34.88 -23.39
C LYS A 4 -2.48 -34.74 -22.67
N VAL A 5 -2.91 -35.75 -21.93
CA VAL A 5 -4.16 -35.73 -21.15
C VAL A 5 -3.96 -34.79 -19.93
N LEU A 6 -2.84 -34.91 -19.21
CA LEU A 6 -2.52 -34.03 -18.07
C LEU A 6 -2.35 -32.56 -18.48
N SER A 7 -1.78 -32.28 -19.66
CA SER A 7 -1.67 -30.90 -20.17
C SER A 7 -3.03 -30.31 -20.55
N LYS A 8 -3.94 -31.13 -21.05
CA LYS A 8 -5.32 -30.72 -21.37
C LYS A 8 -6.17 -30.48 -20.13
N ILE A 9 -5.99 -31.31 -19.11
CA ILE A 9 -6.63 -31.14 -17.78
C ILE A 9 -6.14 -29.85 -17.10
N LYS A 10 -4.82 -29.59 -17.06
CA LYS A 10 -4.28 -28.32 -16.55
C LYS A 10 -4.86 -27.10 -17.26
N ARG A 11 -5.04 -27.17 -18.58
CA ARG A 11 -5.56 -26.06 -19.39
C ARG A 11 -7.05 -25.80 -19.20
N THR A 12 -7.82 -26.80 -18.73
CA THR A 12 -9.27 -26.69 -18.53
C THR A 12 -9.62 -26.23 -17.11
N PHE A 13 -8.80 -26.58 -16.12
CA PHE A 13 -9.07 -26.27 -14.70
C PHE A 13 -8.35 -25.03 -14.17
N PHE A 14 -7.29 -24.56 -14.84
CA PHE A 14 -6.60 -23.32 -14.50
C PHE A 14 -6.77 -22.30 -15.64
N LYS A 15 -7.98 -21.82 -15.82
CA LYS A 15 -8.13 -20.54 -16.53
C LYS A 15 -7.45 -19.48 -15.67
N SER A 16 -6.46 -18.79 -16.25
CA SER A 16 -5.95 -17.56 -15.61
C SER A 16 -7.14 -16.69 -15.23
N PRO A 17 -7.15 -16.09 -14.05
CA PRO A 17 -8.22 -15.16 -13.69
C PRO A 17 -8.33 -14.10 -14.80
N PRO A 18 -9.55 -13.60 -15.06
CA PRO A 18 -9.74 -12.57 -16.06
C PRO A 18 -8.78 -11.40 -15.77
N LYS A 19 -8.13 -10.91 -16.82
CA LYS A 19 -7.23 -9.75 -16.69
C LYS A 19 -8.09 -8.52 -16.39
N ILE A 20 -7.89 -7.92 -15.23
CA ILE A 20 -8.52 -6.64 -14.86
C ILE A 20 -7.97 -5.55 -15.79
N THR A 21 -8.87 -4.81 -16.42
CA THR A 21 -8.55 -3.67 -17.28
C THR A 21 -8.89 -2.35 -16.59
N TYR A 22 -8.51 -1.24 -17.20
CA TYR A 22 -8.83 0.09 -16.68
C TYR A 22 -10.34 0.34 -16.57
N GLU A 23 -11.12 -0.18 -17.51
CA GLU A 23 -12.57 -0.03 -17.58
C GLU A 23 -13.31 -0.78 -16.46
N ASP A 24 -12.68 -1.82 -15.89
CA ASP A 24 -13.24 -2.60 -14.79
C ASP A 24 -13.13 -1.90 -13.44
N LEU A 25 -12.35 -0.79 -13.36
CA LEU A 25 -12.13 -0.06 -12.12
C LEU A 25 -13.31 0.88 -11.79
N PRO A 26 -13.60 1.11 -10.49
CA PRO A 26 -14.50 2.18 -10.06
C PRO A 26 -14.10 3.55 -10.63
N ALA A 27 -15.06 4.42 -10.90
CA ALA A 27 -14.80 5.72 -11.52
C ALA A 27 -13.81 6.57 -10.70
N SER A 28 -14.00 6.66 -9.39
CA SER A 28 -13.12 7.39 -8.48
C SER A 28 -11.67 6.85 -8.49
N LEU A 29 -11.53 5.51 -8.54
CA LEU A 29 -10.21 4.86 -8.64
C LEU A 29 -9.55 5.13 -10.00
N ARG A 30 -10.32 5.15 -11.11
CA ARG A 30 -9.79 5.51 -12.43
C ARG A 30 -9.23 6.93 -12.45
N GLU A 31 -9.96 7.88 -11.88
CA GLU A 31 -9.51 9.27 -11.75
C GLU A 31 -8.24 9.37 -10.92
N ALA A 32 -8.18 8.68 -9.79
CA ALA A 32 -7.02 8.63 -8.92
C ALA A 32 -5.78 8.07 -9.63
N ILE A 33 -5.92 6.96 -10.36
CA ILE A 33 -4.82 6.34 -11.12
C ILE A 33 -4.38 7.25 -12.28
N ASN A 34 -5.30 7.91 -12.98
CA ASN A 34 -4.95 8.85 -14.03
C ASN A 34 -4.14 10.02 -13.47
N TYR A 35 -4.59 10.58 -12.36
CA TYR A 35 -3.85 11.64 -11.68
C TYR A 35 -2.45 11.17 -11.28
N ALA A 36 -2.35 10.01 -10.63
CA ALA A 36 -1.07 9.44 -10.20
C ALA A 36 -0.12 9.17 -11.37
N ASN A 37 -0.64 8.70 -12.52
CA ASN A 37 0.17 8.45 -13.72
C ASN A 37 0.70 9.72 -14.37
N GLN A 38 0.00 10.85 -14.23
CA GLN A 38 0.43 12.13 -14.77
C GLN A 38 1.43 12.86 -13.86
N ASN A 39 1.41 12.58 -12.56
CA ASN A 39 2.13 13.37 -11.55
C ASN A 39 3.18 12.55 -10.77
N SER A 40 3.34 11.26 -11.01
CA SER A 40 4.31 10.41 -10.30
C SER A 40 5.14 9.60 -11.28
N GLU A 41 6.45 9.62 -11.08
CA GLU A 41 7.42 8.82 -11.84
C GLU A 41 7.54 7.38 -11.34
N SER A 42 6.86 7.02 -10.24
CA SER A 42 6.91 5.65 -9.72
C SER A 42 6.43 4.66 -10.78
N SER A 43 7.02 3.47 -10.80
CA SER A 43 6.76 2.44 -11.83
C SER A 43 5.29 2.00 -11.87
N GLY A 44 4.60 2.10 -10.72
CA GLY A 44 3.22 1.62 -10.58
C GLY A 44 3.13 0.08 -10.66
N VAL A 45 1.92 -0.41 -10.54
CA VAL A 45 1.60 -1.85 -10.53
C VAL A 45 0.43 -2.14 -11.47
N SER A 46 -0.05 -3.38 -11.53
CA SER A 46 -1.18 -3.73 -12.37
C SER A 46 -2.50 -3.11 -11.87
N TYR A 47 -3.48 -2.97 -12.76
CA TYR A 47 -4.82 -2.53 -12.37
C TYR A 47 -5.49 -3.46 -11.35
N ALA A 48 -5.18 -4.76 -11.40
CA ALA A 48 -5.67 -5.73 -10.42
C ALA A 48 -5.13 -5.43 -9.02
N ASP A 49 -3.86 -5.05 -8.90
CA ASP A 49 -3.24 -4.70 -7.61
C ASP A 49 -3.83 -3.42 -7.04
N TYR A 50 -4.02 -2.39 -7.88
CA TYR A 50 -4.70 -1.16 -7.46
C TYR A 50 -6.15 -1.41 -7.02
N LEU A 51 -6.90 -2.24 -7.77
CA LEU A 51 -8.27 -2.60 -7.41
C LEU A 51 -8.31 -3.37 -6.09
N ASN A 52 -7.38 -4.31 -5.89
CA ASN A 52 -7.27 -5.06 -4.65
C ASN A 52 -6.99 -4.12 -3.46
N LEU A 53 -5.95 -3.27 -3.57
CA LEU A 53 -5.59 -2.32 -2.52
C LEU A 53 -6.77 -1.38 -2.18
N TYR A 54 -7.38 -0.78 -3.20
CA TYR A 54 -8.57 0.07 -3.05
C TYR A 54 -9.70 -0.68 -2.34
N THR A 55 -10.02 -1.91 -2.80
CA THR A 55 -11.10 -2.72 -2.25
C THR A 55 -10.85 -3.11 -0.79
N TYR A 56 -9.62 -3.42 -0.43
CA TYR A 56 -9.26 -3.71 0.95
C TYR A 56 -9.47 -2.50 1.86
N VAL A 57 -8.98 -1.33 1.47
CA VAL A 57 -9.18 -0.09 2.24
C VAL A 57 -10.65 0.27 2.34
N LYS A 58 -11.43 0.11 1.25
CA LYS A 58 -12.89 0.30 1.24
C LYS A 58 -13.60 -0.61 2.25
N ASN A 59 -13.22 -1.87 2.31
CA ASN A 59 -13.87 -2.85 3.17
C ASN A 59 -13.51 -2.69 4.65
N ILE A 60 -12.23 -2.37 4.94
CA ILE A 60 -11.73 -2.22 6.31
C ILE A 60 -12.19 -0.89 6.93
N LYS A 61 -12.34 0.15 6.14
CA LYS A 61 -12.65 1.52 6.58
C LYS A 61 -11.69 1.99 7.67
N PRO A 62 -10.37 1.98 7.43
CA PRO A 62 -9.41 2.30 8.46
C PRO A 62 -9.46 3.77 8.85
N GLN A 63 -9.31 4.07 10.15
CA GLN A 63 -9.12 5.42 10.64
C GLN A 63 -7.68 5.89 10.45
N TYR A 64 -6.71 5.04 10.81
CA TYR A 64 -5.28 5.38 10.71
C TYR A 64 -4.57 4.37 9.84
N VAL A 65 -3.98 4.87 8.75
CA VAL A 65 -3.21 4.08 7.79
C VAL A 65 -1.74 4.47 7.89
N LEU A 66 -0.86 3.46 7.93
CA LEU A 66 0.56 3.62 7.71
C LEU A 66 0.93 3.02 6.36
N GLU A 67 1.53 3.81 5.51
CA GLU A 67 2.18 3.36 4.30
C GLU A 67 3.70 3.52 4.45
N CYS A 68 4.45 2.49 4.09
CA CYS A 68 5.90 2.51 4.01
C CYS A 68 6.32 2.48 2.53
N GLY A 69 6.95 3.57 2.07
CA GLY A 69 7.21 3.86 0.65
C GLY A 69 6.08 4.68 0.03
N THR A 70 6.41 5.90 -0.41
CA THR A 70 5.44 6.76 -1.10
C THR A 70 5.32 6.43 -2.57
N GLY A 71 4.17 6.71 -3.17
CA GLY A 71 4.02 6.50 -4.61
C GLY A 71 2.59 6.61 -5.11
N LYS A 72 2.31 5.90 -6.20
CA LYS A 72 0.94 5.83 -6.76
C LYS A 72 -0.04 5.14 -5.80
N SER A 73 0.44 4.22 -4.97
CA SER A 73 -0.33 3.56 -3.91
C SER A 73 -0.90 4.56 -2.90
N THR A 74 -0.14 5.60 -2.54
CA THR A 74 -0.60 6.68 -1.65
C THR A 74 -1.91 7.29 -2.17
N ILE A 75 -1.97 7.58 -3.47
CA ILE A 75 -3.16 8.18 -4.10
C ILE A 75 -4.33 7.19 -4.14
N VAL A 76 -4.07 5.91 -4.38
CA VAL A 76 -5.09 4.84 -4.37
C VAL A 76 -5.68 4.65 -2.98
N ILE A 77 -4.83 4.58 -1.94
CA ILE A 77 -5.26 4.46 -0.54
C ILE A 77 -6.08 5.70 -0.14
N ALA A 78 -5.56 6.90 -0.45
CA ALA A 78 -6.23 8.15 -0.14
C ALA A 78 -7.62 8.24 -0.80
N GLN A 79 -7.75 7.81 -2.07
CA GLN A 79 -9.05 7.80 -2.75
C GLN A 79 -10.03 6.84 -2.07
N ALA A 80 -9.59 5.63 -1.71
CA ALA A 80 -10.45 4.67 -1.02
C ALA A 80 -10.91 5.18 0.36
N MET A 81 -10.03 5.88 1.09
CA MET A 81 -10.36 6.51 2.37
C MET A 81 -11.36 7.66 2.18
N LEU A 82 -11.15 8.51 1.16
CA LEU A 82 -12.09 9.60 0.83
C LEU A 82 -13.48 9.05 0.49
N ASP A 83 -13.56 8.04 -0.37
CA ASP A 83 -14.82 7.41 -0.76
C ASP A 83 -15.53 6.78 0.46
N ASN A 84 -14.78 6.24 1.43
CA ASN A 84 -15.34 5.75 2.69
C ASN A 84 -15.94 6.88 3.52
N ARG A 85 -15.27 8.03 3.63
CA ARG A 85 -15.75 9.20 4.35
C ARG A 85 -17.01 9.78 3.71
N GLU A 86 -17.03 9.91 2.39
CA GLU A 86 -18.16 10.45 1.65
C GLU A 86 -19.41 9.55 1.71
N GLU A 87 -19.23 8.23 1.67
CA GLU A 87 -20.32 7.27 1.80
C GLU A 87 -20.85 7.14 3.24
N ASN A 88 -20.06 7.57 4.25
CA ASN A 88 -20.42 7.47 5.66
C ASN A 88 -20.23 8.84 6.38
N PRO A 89 -20.94 9.90 5.99
CA PRO A 89 -20.67 11.27 6.47
C PRO A 89 -20.89 11.47 7.98
N ASN A 90 -21.63 10.58 8.63
CA ASN A 90 -21.90 10.62 10.07
C ASN A 90 -20.92 9.79 10.90
N ASP A 91 -19.95 9.11 10.26
CA ASP A 91 -18.93 8.33 10.96
C ASP A 91 -17.80 9.24 11.43
N THR A 92 -17.76 9.49 12.74
CA THR A 92 -16.75 10.37 13.36
C THR A 92 -15.33 9.82 13.27
N GLN A 93 -15.13 8.51 13.14
CA GLN A 93 -13.81 7.92 12.96
C GLN A 93 -13.28 8.22 11.56
N LEU A 94 -14.12 8.06 10.53
CA LEU A 94 -13.76 8.38 9.16
C LEU A 94 -13.56 9.89 8.93
N ASN A 95 -14.29 10.73 9.66
CA ASN A 95 -14.09 12.19 9.60
C ASN A 95 -12.76 12.64 10.21
N ASN A 96 -12.15 11.83 11.08
CA ASN A 96 -10.85 12.06 11.72
C ASN A 96 -9.79 11.07 11.24
N MET A 97 -9.92 10.55 10.02
CA MET A 97 -8.96 9.61 9.43
C MET A 97 -7.62 10.28 9.10
N LYS A 98 -6.54 9.47 9.07
CA LYS A 98 -5.21 9.87 8.64
C LYS A 98 -4.53 8.78 7.83
N LEU A 99 -3.89 9.17 6.74
CA LEU A 99 -2.93 8.38 5.99
C LEU A 99 -1.54 8.97 6.21
N ILE A 100 -0.69 8.21 6.88
CA ILE A 100 0.71 8.55 7.10
C ILE A 100 1.54 7.76 6.10
N SER A 101 2.15 8.45 5.14
CA SER A 101 3.02 7.85 4.12
C SER A 101 4.47 8.21 4.41
N MET A 102 5.32 7.19 4.60
CA MET A 102 6.72 7.32 5.00
C MET A 102 7.64 7.16 3.80
N GLU A 103 8.69 8.00 3.72
CA GLU A 103 9.69 7.93 2.66
C GLU A 103 11.09 8.17 3.21
N ASP A 104 12.06 7.36 2.83
CA ASP A 104 13.46 7.48 3.26
C ASP A 104 14.31 8.34 2.32
N LYS A 105 13.92 8.46 1.06
CA LYS A 105 14.63 9.26 0.06
C LYS A 105 14.04 10.66 -0.04
N LEU A 106 14.85 11.67 0.24
CA LEU A 106 14.41 13.07 0.23
C LEU A 106 13.80 13.49 -1.12
N GLU A 107 14.36 13.04 -2.23
CA GLU A 107 13.88 13.35 -3.58
C GLU A 107 12.43 12.83 -3.80
N TRP A 108 12.17 11.58 -3.43
CA TRP A 108 10.84 10.98 -3.52
C TRP A 108 9.84 11.61 -2.54
N TYR A 109 10.32 11.98 -1.34
CA TYR A 109 9.49 12.69 -0.37
C TYR A 109 9.01 14.04 -0.92
N GLU A 110 9.93 14.87 -1.45
CA GLU A 110 9.58 16.19 -1.99
C GLU A 110 8.64 16.07 -3.18
N GLN A 111 8.89 15.13 -4.09
CA GLN A 111 8.00 14.84 -5.20
C GLN A 111 6.61 14.41 -4.71
N SER A 112 6.54 13.44 -3.81
CA SER A 112 5.27 12.90 -3.32
C SER A 112 4.46 13.95 -2.58
N LYS A 113 5.11 14.75 -1.72
CA LYS A 113 4.46 15.84 -1.00
C LYS A 113 3.83 16.88 -1.92
N THR A 114 4.53 17.22 -3.01
CA THR A 114 4.03 18.18 -4.01
C THR A 114 2.88 17.61 -4.83
N ASN A 115 2.85 16.29 -4.99
CA ASN A 115 1.88 15.59 -5.85
C ASN A 115 0.63 15.11 -5.11
N ILE A 116 0.42 15.46 -3.83
CA ILE A 116 -0.84 15.16 -3.14
C ILE A 116 -1.94 16.11 -3.65
N PRO A 117 -3.06 15.58 -4.22
CA PRO A 117 -4.19 16.39 -4.62
C PRO A 117 -4.79 17.17 -3.45
N ASP A 118 -5.29 18.39 -3.72
CA ASP A 118 -5.90 19.25 -2.70
C ASP A 118 -6.99 18.55 -1.88
N LYS A 119 -7.79 17.69 -2.53
CA LYS A 119 -8.87 16.92 -1.89
C LYS A 119 -8.41 15.93 -0.81
N PHE A 120 -7.10 15.66 -0.71
CA PHE A 120 -6.52 14.73 0.26
C PHE A 120 -5.69 15.42 1.35
N THR A 121 -5.39 16.70 1.21
CA THR A 121 -4.44 17.42 2.07
C THR A 121 -4.87 17.54 3.53
N ASP A 122 -6.13 17.37 3.83
CA ASP A 122 -6.67 17.41 5.20
C ASP A 122 -6.37 16.13 6.00
N PHE A 123 -6.09 15.00 5.32
CA PHE A 123 -5.87 13.72 6.00
C PHE A 123 -4.66 12.92 5.51
N VAL A 124 -4.00 13.31 4.42
CA VAL A 124 -2.75 12.67 3.94
C VAL A 124 -1.54 13.46 4.41
N GLU A 125 -0.62 12.79 5.09
CA GLU A 125 0.63 13.35 5.56
C GLU A 125 1.79 12.51 4.99
N VAL A 126 2.68 13.15 4.23
CA VAL A 126 3.91 12.51 3.75
C VAL A 126 5.05 12.93 4.68
N HIS A 127 5.81 11.96 5.18
CA HIS A 127 6.89 12.17 6.12
C HIS A 127 8.22 11.65 5.57
N HIS A 128 9.23 12.52 5.53
CA HIS A 128 10.61 12.08 5.31
C HIS A 128 11.19 11.55 6.62
N SER A 129 11.71 10.34 6.58
CA SER A 129 12.34 9.72 7.74
C SER A 129 13.52 8.86 7.32
N PRO A 130 14.73 9.15 7.84
CA PRO A 130 15.85 8.24 7.66
C PRO A 130 15.54 6.84 8.18
N LEU A 131 16.28 5.88 7.67
CA LEU A 131 16.20 4.49 8.12
C LEU A 131 17.29 4.22 9.15
N SER A 132 16.95 3.48 10.18
CA SER A 132 17.90 2.91 11.13
C SER A 132 17.74 1.39 11.22
N THR A 133 18.81 0.73 11.64
CA THR A 133 18.77 -0.72 11.90
C THR A 133 18.24 -0.97 13.29
N ASP A 134 17.34 -1.92 13.42
CA ASP A 134 16.77 -2.34 14.69
C ASP A 134 16.58 -3.85 14.74
N SER A 135 16.26 -4.40 15.90
CA SER A 135 16.08 -5.84 16.08
C SER A 135 14.86 -6.14 16.95
N TYR A 136 14.17 -7.20 16.61
CA TYR A 136 13.11 -7.79 17.41
C TYR A 136 13.36 -9.29 17.54
N SER A 137 13.69 -9.76 18.74
CA SER A 137 14.13 -11.13 18.96
C SER A 137 15.36 -11.48 18.10
N LEU A 138 15.25 -12.48 17.23
CA LEU A 138 16.31 -12.92 16.32
C LEU A 138 16.24 -12.28 14.91
N ILE A 139 15.30 -11.38 14.69
CA ILE A 139 15.10 -10.72 13.41
C ILE A 139 15.69 -9.32 13.47
N THR A 140 16.61 -9.02 12.55
CA THR A 140 17.18 -7.68 12.36
C THR A 140 16.65 -7.11 11.05
N GLY A 141 16.26 -5.83 11.07
CA GLY A 141 15.74 -5.12 9.90
C GLY A 141 15.91 -3.61 10.04
N VAL A 142 15.23 -2.87 9.19
CA VAL A 142 15.21 -1.40 9.26
C VAL A 142 13.85 -0.89 9.71
N ILE A 143 13.88 0.29 10.30
CA ILE A 143 12.71 1.05 10.72
C ILE A 143 12.86 2.50 10.26
N TYR A 144 11.73 3.18 10.08
CA TYR A 144 11.70 4.63 9.97
C TYR A 144 11.90 5.27 11.34
N GLU A 145 12.90 6.14 11.49
CA GLU A 145 13.29 6.75 12.79
C GLU A 145 12.20 7.69 13.34
N ASN A 146 11.57 8.47 12.46
CA ASN A 146 10.69 9.58 12.84
C ASN A 146 9.23 9.31 12.44
N LYS A 147 8.74 8.12 12.74
CA LYS A 147 7.35 7.75 12.42
C LYS A 147 6.37 8.34 13.43
N PRO A 148 5.28 9.01 12.99
CA PRO A 148 4.21 9.46 13.86
C PRO A 148 3.55 8.31 14.63
N HIS A 149 3.19 8.57 15.89
CA HIS A 149 2.61 7.58 16.79
C HIS A 149 1.07 7.60 16.70
N TYR A 150 0.52 6.69 15.91
CA TYR A 150 -0.91 6.40 15.86
C TYR A 150 -1.16 4.92 16.12
N THR A 151 -2.36 4.57 16.55
CA THR A 151 -2.81 3.17 16.53
C THR A 151 -3.28 2.83 15.11
N TYR A 152 -2.32 2.47 14.26
CA TYR A 152 -2.58 2.12 12.86
C TYR A 152 -3.41 0.84 12.77
N ASN A 153 -4.59 0.92 12.18
CA ASN A 153 -5.46 -0.22 11.94
C ASN A 153 -5.40 -0.76 10.50
N PHE A 154 -4.61 -0.11 9.63
CA PHE A 154 -4.18 -0.65 8.35
C PHE A 154 -2.72 -0.25 8.08
N LYS A 155 -1.92 -1.20 7.59
CA LYS A 155 -0.52 -0.96 7.23
C LYS A 155 -0.25 -1.52 5.85
N PHE A 156 0.33 -0.69 4.99
CA PHE A 156 0.76 -1.05 3.65
C PHE A 156 2.28 -0.89 3.55
N LEU A 157 2.97 -1.96 3.14
CA LEU A 157 4.43 -2.00 3.06
C LEU A 157 4.84 -2.23 1.60
N ASP A 158 5.35 -1.19 0.95
CA ASP A 158 5.86 -1.20 -0.43
C ASP A 158 7.27 -0.58 -0.53
N GLY A 159 7.86 -0.26 0.57
CA GLY A 159 9.20 0.32 0.74
C GLY A 159 9.75 0.08 2.14
N PRO A 160 10.98 0.48 2.41
CA PRO A 160 11.98 1.07 1.50
C PRO A 160 12.57 0.06 0.53
N ASP A 161 13.24 0.56 -0.53
CA ASP A 161 14.00 -0.28 -1.46
C ASP A 161 15.03 -1.14 -0.72
N HIS A 162 15.23 -2.37 -1.18
CA HIS A 162 16.22 -3.28 -0.62
C HIS A 162 17.64 -2.71 -0.74
N ILE A 163 18.22 -2.26 0.36
CA ILE A 163 19.61 -1.86 0.42
C ILE A 163 20.47 -3.13 0.62
N GLY A 164 21.05 -3.63 -0.46
CA GLY A 164 22.06 -4.69 -0.42
C GLY A 164 21.53 -6.10 -0.67
N ARG A 165 22.48 -7.04 -0.90
CA ARG A 165 22.27 -8.41 -1.37
C ARG A 165 21.58 -9.39 -0.41
N THR A 166 21.19 -8.97 0.76
CA THR A 166 20.45 -9.79 1.71
C THR A 166 18.97 -9.50 1.59
N ARG A 167 18.27 -10.38 0.90
CA ARG A 167 16.81 -10.40 0.70
C ARG A 167 15.97 -10.55 1.99
N ILE A 168 16.51 -10.22 3.14
CA ILE A 168 15.82 -10.37 4.39
C ILE A 168 15.40 -8.98 4.89
N THR A 169 14.25 -8.49 4.40
CA THR A 169 13.17 -8.04 5.24
C THR A 169 13.40 -6.75 5.98
N GLN A 170 13.52 -5.64 5.27
CA GLN A 170 13.84 -4.37 5.90
C GLN A 170 12.63 -3.67 6.51
N CYS A 171 11.43 -3.83 5.93
CA CYS A 171 10.21 -3.19 6.46
C CYS A 171 9.51 -3.96 7.58
N TYR A 172 9.79 -5.25 7.72
CA TYR A 172 9.03 -6.12 8.63
C TYR A 172 9.21 -5.82 10.11
N LEU A 173 10.26 -5.09 10.52
CA LEU A 173 10.42 -4.75 11.94
C LEU A 173 9.44 -3.70 12.42
N ASP A 174 9.16 -2.71 11.59
CA ASP A 174 8.09 -1.77 11.88
C ASP A 174 6.75 -2.49 11.99
N PHE A 175 6.57 -3.53 11.17
CA PHE A 175 5.43 -4.41 11.25
C PHE A 175 5.40 -5.23 12.53
N ILE A 176 6.46 -6.00 12.82
CA ILE A 176 6.51 -6.94 13.94
C ILE A 176 6.41 -6.19 15.27
N LYS A 177 7.13 -5.09 15.46
CA LYS A 177 7.11 -4.30 16.70
C LYS A 177 5.75 -3.68 16.98
N TYR A 178 5.03 -3.27 15.94
CA TYR A 178 3.71 -2.66 16.09
C TYR A 178 2.56 -3.67 16.04
N SER A 179 2.82 -4.88 15.57
CA SER A 179 1.84 -5.99 15.61
C SER A 179 1.72 -6.62 17.00
N ALA A 180 2.70 -6.44 17.89
CA ALA A 180 2.58 -6.90 19.28
C ALA A 180 1.39 -6.24 20.03
N ASN A 181 0.84 -5.14 19.50
CA ASN A 181 -0.34 -4.44 20.00
C ASN A 181 -1.58 -4.66 19.12
N PHE A 182 -1.55 -5.61 18.19
CA PHE A 182 -2.68 -5.90 17.31
C PHE A 182 -3.89 -6.38 18.09
N ARG A 183 -5.02 -5.71 17.87
CA ARG A 183 -6.32 -6.27 18.24
C ARG A 183 -6.76 -7.20 17.11
N SER A 184 -7.60 -8.19 17.43
CA SER A 184 -8.14 -9.15 16.45
C SER A 184 -8.95 -8.51 15.30
N SER A 185 -9.22 -7.20 15.38
CA SER A 185 -9.88 -6.39 14.34
C SER A 185 -8.93 -5.67 13.38
N ASP A 186 -7.62 -5.70 13.66
CA ASP A 186 -6.65 -4.95 12.87
C ASP A 186 -6.21 -5.80 11.67
N VAL A 187 -6.21 -5.22 10.48
CA VAL A 187 -5.81 -5.92 9.25
C VAL A 187 -4.45 -5.45 8.81
N LEU A 188 -3.62 -6.43 8.49
CA LEU A 188 -2.34 -6.25 7.87
C LEU A 188 -2.40 -6.71 6.43
N MET A 189 -1.96 -5.87 5.53
CA MET A 189 -1.67 -6.24 4.16
C MET A 189 -0.18 -6.03 3.89
N ILE A 190 0.52 -7.14 3.64
CA ILE A 190 1.85 -7.12 3.04
C ILE A 190 1.63 -7.40 1.56
N ILE A 191 1.97 -6.44 0.71
CA ILE A 191 2.05 -6.68 -0.73
C ILE A 191 3.52 -6.56 -1.09
N GLU A 192 4.15 -7.70 -1.25
CA GLU A 192 5.47 -7.80 -1.87
C GLU A 192 5.22 -7.89 -3.39
N PHE A 193 5.44 -6.79 -4.10
CA PHE A 193 5.47 -6.83 -5.56
C PHE A 193 6.81 -7.42 -6.00
N GLU A 194 6.89 -8.74 -6.13
CA GLU A 194 7.99 -9.35 -6.88
C GLU A 194 7.87 -8.90 -8.34
N PHE A 195 8.66 -7.90 -8.70
CA PHE A 195 8.98 -7.67 -10.11
C PHE A 195 9.74 -8.90 -10.61
N LEU A 196 9.03 -9.83 -11.24
CA LEU A 196 9.62 -10.75 -12.20
C LEU A 196 10.11 -9.90 -13.39
N ARG A 197 11.32 -9.35 -13.26
CA ARG A 197 12.07 -8.89 -14.43
C ARG A 197 12.45 -10.14 -15.20
N GLY A 198 11.66 -10.46 -16.25
CA GLY A 198 12.05 -11.34 -17.31
C GLY A 198 13.08 -10.67 -18.22
#